data_c47534f5d3770f074b09ce37c0dfd496
#
_entry.id   c47534f5d3770f074b09ce37c0dfd496
#
_cell.length_a   1.000
_cell.length_b   1.000
_cell.length_c   1.000
_cell.angle_alpha   90.00
_cell.angle_beta   90.00
_cell.angle_gamma   90.00
#
_symmetry.space_group_name_H-M   'P 1'
#
loop_
_entity.id
_entity.type
_entity.pdbx_description
1 polymer ?
#
loop_
_entity_poly.entity_id
_entity_poly.type
_entity_poly.pdbx_seq_one_letter_code
_entity_poly.pdbx_strand_id
1 'polypeptide(L)'
;MRHIIKGGADYFLSQKNKNKPNTADDATRAWSRFKYKDATVKRCLNEQFFLCCYSEICLNNRFPIMGREGIVVSTDYGYHLEHIEPKSLNPHKTFEHSNLIVSAISSSSLHLLSRKDVFGGHAKLSRYSNTSFISPLMANSQDYFHYEASGRVVPKESLNDKREKAKARLTIYLLNLNAPVLVHWRKVWISALSKLIDESDPQVIRQMAELELSPVGNALRPFYTAQRQLFGKIGDGICNNI
;
A
#
# COMPACT_ATOMS: atom_id res chain seq x y z
N MET A 1 -1.96 -5.72 4.03
CA MET A 1 -1.00 -5.12 3.06
C MET A 1 -0.69 -6.18 2.02
N ARG A 2 -1.13 -5.93 0.78
CA ARG A 2 -1.05 -6.90 -0.34
C ARG A 2 0.40 -7.09 -0.79
N HIS A 3 0.74 -8.31 -1.21
CA HIS A 3 1.99 -8.60 -1.92
C HIS A 3 2.00 -7.90 -3.29
N ILE A 4 3.12 -7.28 -3.64
CA ILE A 4 3.33 -6.61 -4.92
C ILE A 4 4.40 -7.36 -5.69
N ILE A 5 4.02 -7.87 -6.86
CA ILE A 5 4.95 -8.53 -7.78
C ILE A 5 5.56 -7.45 -8.68
N LYS A 6 6.88 -7.32 -8.65
CA LYS A 6 7.61 -6.36 -9.47
C LYS A 6 7.96 -6.95 -10.82
N GLY A 7 7.65 -6.20 -11.88
CA GLY A 7 8.13 -6.47 -13.22
C GLY A 7 9.52 -5.88 -13.49
N GLY A 8 9.87 -5.76 -14.75
CA GLY A 8 11.11 -5.07 -15.15
C GLY A 8 11.01 -3.54 -15.02
N ALA A 9 12.14 -2.87 -14.83
CA ALA A 9 12.20 -1.42 -14.82
C ALA A 9 11.85 -0.82 -16.20
N ASP A 10 11.37 0.43 -16.21
CA ASP A 10 11.28 1.19 -17.44
C ASP A 10 12.69 1.49 -18.02
N TYR A 11 12.74 1.84 -19.31
CA TYR A 11 14.00 2.10 -19.99
C TYR A 11 14.86 3.17 -19.29
N PHE A 12 14.27 4.30 -18.95
CA PHE A 12 14.99 5.44 -18.38
C PHE A 12 15.53 5.13 -16.98
N LEU A 13 14.73 4.46 -16.15
CA LEU A 13 15.16 4.01 -14.83
C LEU A 13 16.29 2.99 -14.95
N SER A 14 16.18 2.04 -15.87
CA SER A 14 17.22 1.02 -16.13
C SER A 14 18.55 1.65 -16.56
N GLN A 15 18.51 2.66 -17.45
CA GLN A 15 19.73 3.38 -17.84
C GLN A 15 20.33 4.15 -16.66
N LYS A 16 19.49 4.78 -15.83
CA LYS A 16 19.96 5.54 -14.66
C LYS A 16 20.57 4.63 -13.60
N ASN A 17 20.04 3.43 -13.43
CA ASN A 17 20.53 2.45 -12.44
C ASN A 17 21.92 1.87 -12.78
N LYS A 18 22.43 2.06 -14.01
CA LYS A 18 23.81 1.67 -14.38
C LYS A 18 24.85 2.47 -13.59
N ASN A 19 24.54 3.72 -13.25
CA ASN A 19 25.39 4.64 -12.50
C ASN A 19 24.81 4.86 -11.10
N LYS A 20 25.05 3.90 -10.21
CA LYS A 20 24.50 3.92 -8.85
C LYS A 20 25.16 5.00 -8.00
N PRO A 21 24.40 5.80 -7.25
CA PRO A 21 24.96 6.75 -6.29
C PRO A 21 25.68 6.02 -5.15
N ASN A 22 26.79 6.59 -4.67
CA ASN A 22 27.57 6.00 -3.59
C ASN A 22 27.26 6.61 -2.22
N THR A 23 26.78 7.86 -2.18
CA THR A 23 26.47 8.59 -0.95
C THR A 23 24.99 9.02 -0.91
N ALA A 24 24.49 9.30 0.27
CA ALA A 24 23.13 9.82 0.48
C ALA A 24 22.89 11.14 -0.27
N ASP A 25 23.91 12.03 -0.32
CA ASP A 25 23.83 13.31 -1.00
C ASP A 25 23.81 13.12 -2.53
N ASP A 26 24.63 12.22 -3.06
CA ASP A 26 24.61 11.87 -4.48
C ASP A 26 23.25 11.27 -4.87
N ALA A 27 22.73 10.38 -4.06
CA ALA A 27 21.41 9.77 -4.26
C ALA A 27 20.31 10.85 -4.30
N THR A 28 20.34 11.79 -3.37
CA THR A 28 19.37 12.88 -3.30
C THR A 28 19.47 13.81 -4.51
N ARG A 29 20.68 14.22 -4.89
CA ARG A 29 20.92 15.04 -6.09
C ARG A 29 20.54 14.32 -7.38
N ALA A 30 20.94 13.05 -7.51
CA ALA A 30 20.63 12.25 -8.71
C ALA A 30 19.11 12.02 -8.85
N TRP A 31 18.41 11.74 -7.75
CA TRP A 31 16.97 11.56 -7.73
C TRP A 31 16.20 12.85 -8.05
N SER A 32 16.63 14.01 -7.50
CA SER A 32 15.99 15.28 -7.81
C SER A 32 16.07 15.64 -9.30
N ARG A 33 17.18 15.31 -9.95
CA ARG A 33 17.43 15.55 -11.38
C ARG A 33 16.83 14.51 -12.34
N PHE A 34 16.30 13.41 -11.80
CA PHE A 34 15.68 12.37 -12.64
C PHE A 34 14.32 12.84 -13.15
N LYS A 35 14.23 13.11 -14.46
CA LYS A 35 13.05 13.72 -15.11
C LYS A 35 11.95 12.70 -15.49
N TYR A 36 12.27 11.41 -15.56
CA TYR A 36 11.37 10.36 -16.08
C TYR A 36 10.63 9.61 -14.97
N LYS A 37 10.34 10.28 -13.85
CA LYS A 37 9.63 9.68 -12.72
C LYS A 37 8.23 9.20 -13.09
N ASP A 38 7.54 9.89 -14.00
CA ASP A 38 6.19 9.56 -14.43
C ASP A 38 6.10 8.17 -15.10
N ALA A 39 7.11 7.81 -15.90
CA ALA A 39 7.19 6.47 -16.51
C ALA A 39 7.30 5.38 -15.42
N THR A 40 8.15 5.61 -14.43
CA THR A 40 8.32 4.71 -13.28
C THR A 40 7.04 4.65 -12.43
N VAL A 41 6.40 5.78 -12.15
CA VAL A 41 5.11 5.86 -11.44
C VAL A 41 4.06 5.03 -12.16
N LYS A 42 3.87 5.23 -13.47
CA LYS A 42 2.87 4.49 -14.26
C LYS A 42 3.09 2.99 -14.17
N ARG A 43 4.34 2.54 -14.23
CA ARG A 43 4.69 1.12 -14.10
C ARG A 43 4.37 0.60 -12.69
N CYS A 44 4.80 1.29 -11.65
CA CYS A 44 4.50 0.89 -10.27
C CYS A 44 2.99 0.88 -9.97
N LEU A 45 2.23 1.85 -10.46
CA LEU A 45 0.76 1.87 -10.32
C LEU A 45 0.12 0.63 -10.95
N ASN A 46 0.57 0.22 -12.14
CA ASN A 46 0.06 -0.99 -12.79
C ASN A 46 0.40 -2.25 -11.98
N GLU A 47 1.62 -2.39 -11.47
CA GLU A 47 2.05 -3.51 -10.61
C GLU A 47 1.27 -3.56 -9.29
N GLN A 48 0.82 -2.41 -8.80
CA GLN A 48 0.06 -2.25 -7.57
C GLN A 48 -1.46 -2.31 -7.79
N PHE A 49 -1.95 -2.49 -9.01
CA PHE A 49 -3.37 -2.42 -9.34
C PHE A 49 -4.02 -1.12 -8.85
N PHE A 50 -3.30 -0.01 -8.98
CA PHE A 50 -3.67 1.32 -8.51
C PHE A 50 -3.98 1.42 -7.01
N LEU A 51 -3.50 0.50 -6.19
CA LEU A 51 -3.56 0.61 -4.73
C LEU A 51 -2.28 1.24 -4.17
N CYS A 52 -2.42 2.04 -3.12
CA CYS A 52 -1.29 2.44 -2.31
C CYS A 52 -0.60 1.19 -1.73
N CYS A 53 0.72 1.11 -1.89
CA CYS A 53 1.52 -0.04 -1.48
C CYS A 53 1.39 -0.44 0.00
N TYR A 54 1.02 0.51 0.87
CA TYR A 54 0.96 0.30 2.31
C TYR A 54 -0.47 0.31 2.87
N SER A 55 -1.26 1.31 2.50
CA SER A 55 -2.61 1.51 3.05
C SER A 55 -3.72 0.85 2.25
N GLU A 56 -3.42 0.44 1.01
CA GLU A 56 -4.38 -0.12 0.06
C GLU A 56 -5.57 0.81 -0.27
N ILE A 57 -5.43 2.13 -0.09
CA ILE A 57 -6.39 3.06 -0.67
C ILE A 57 -6.19 3.13 -2.18
N CYS A 58 -7.28 3.32 -2.93
CA CYS A 58 -7.22 3.45 -4.38
C CYS A 58 -6.58 4.78 -4.77
N LEU A 59 -5.66 4.76 -5.74
CA LEU A 59 -4.89 5.92 -6.22
C LEU A 59 -5.42 6.46 -7.55
N ASN A 60 -6.58 6.02 -7.98
CA ASN A 60 -7.29 6.55 -9.13
C ASN A 60 -8.77 6.83 -8.78
N ASN A 61 -9.51 7.46 -9.71
CA ASN A 61 -10.92 7.84 -9.49
C ASN A 61 -11.91 6.71 -9.69
N ARG A 62 -11.47 5.49 -9.95
CA ARG A 62 -12.37 4.37 -10.22
C ARG A 62 -13.14 3.93 -8.97
N PHE A 63 -12.50 4.01 -7.82
CA PHE A 63 -13.10 3.68 -6.52
C PHE A 63 -12.80 4.81 -5.52
N PRO A 64 -13.50 5.94 -5.65
CA PRO A 64 -13.23 7.10 -4.80
C PRO A 64 -13.58 6.82 -3.34
N ILE A 65 -12.71 7.24 -2.45
CA ILE A 65 -12.99 7.33 -1.03
C ILE A 65 -13.23 8.80 -0.73
N MET A 66 -14.41 9.11 -0.20
CA MET A 66 -14.72 10.47 0.24
C MET A 66 -14.11 10.74 1.61
N GLY A 67 -13.22 11.70 1.65
CA GLY A 67 -12.65 12.25 2.87
C GLY A 67 -13.56 13.29 3.52
N ARG A 68 -13.00 14.10 4.42
CA ARG A 68 -13.71 15.23 5.02
C ARG A 68 -13.87 16.36 4.01
N GLU A 69 -14.92 17.16 4.16
CA GLU A 69 -15.17 18.39 3.35
C GLU A 69 -15.22 18.14 1.84
N GLY A 70 -15.68 16.97 1.42
CA GLY A 70 -15.80 16.63 -0.01
C GLY A 70 -14.48 16.30 -0.71
N ILE A 71 -13.38 16.18 0.02
CA ILE A 71 -12.08 15.78 -0.54
C ILE A 71 -12.18 14.36 -1.11
N VAL A 72 -11.80 14.18 -2.37
CA VAL A 72 -11.66 12.86 -2.99
C VAL A 72 -10.25 12.35 -2.72
N VAL A 73 -10.12 11.36 -1.82
CA VAL A 73 -8.83 10.89 -1.30
C VAL A 73 -7.84 10.48 -2.40
N SER A 74 -8.34 9.83 -3.45
CA SER A 74 -7.49 9.36 -4.55
C SER A 74 -6.89 10.46 -5.42
N THR A 75 -7.59 11.59 -5.57
CA THR A 75 -7.15 12.72 -6.41
C THR A 75 -6.51 13.83 -5.61
N ASP A 76 -7.15 14.25 -4.53
CA ASP A 76 -6.77 15.47 -3.81
C ASP A 76 -5.55 15.25 -2.91
N TYR A 77 -5.41 14.05 -2.35
CA TYR A 77 -4.18 13.70 -1.63
C TYR A 77 -3.05 13.26 -2.58
N GLY A 78 -3.38 12.78 -3.78
CA GLY A 78 -2.38 12.33 -4.74
C GLY A 78 -1.50 11.18 -4.22
N TYR A 79 -0.32 11.06 -4.80
CA TYR A 79 0.65 10.01 -4.48
C TYR A 79 2.08 10.46 -4.77
N HIS A 80 3.05 9.65 -4.33
CA HIS A 80 4.48 9.86 -4.63
C HIS A 80 5.20 8.53 -4.84
N LEU A 81 6.34 8.57 -5.56
CA LEU A 81 7.28 7.45 -5.59
C LEU A 81 7.99 7.35 -4.25
N GLU A 82 7.87 6.20 -3.65
CA GLU A 82 8.46 5.84 -2.37
C GLU A 82 9.62 4.87 -2.57
N HIS A 83 10.70 5.07 -1.82
CA HIS A 83 11.78 4.10 -1.67
C HIS A 83 11.49 3.21 -0.47
N ILE A 84 11.32 1.90 -0.67
CA ILE A 84 11.13 0.94 0.42
C ILE A 84 12.29 1.04 1.40
N GLU A 85 13.50 0.86 0.91
CA GLU A 85 14.73 1.17 1.61
C GLU A 85 15.13 2.62 1.29
N PRO A 86 15.15 3.50 2.28
CA PRO A 86 15.45 4.91 2.04
C PRO A 86 16.80 5.12 1.37
N LYS A 87 16.84 6.00 0.36
CA LYS A 87 18.08 6.32 -0.36
C LYS A 87 19.18 6.91 0.52
N SER A 88 18.83 7.48 1.68
CA SER A 88 19.78 7.93 2.69
C SER A 88 20.48 6.79 3.42
N LEU A 89 19.84 5.63 3.52
CA LEU A 89 20.41 4.43 4.15
C LEU A 89 21.03 3.50 3.11
N ASN A 90 20.48 3.45 1.90
CA ASN A 90 20.96 2.61 0.82
C ASN A 90 21.02 3.37 -0.52
N PRO A 91 22.04 4.24 -0.74
CA PRO A 91 22.17 5.05 -1.94
C PRO A 91 22.16 4.25 -3.23
N HIS A 92 22.79 3.07 -3.22
CA HIS A 92 22.90 2.20 -4.40
C HIS A 92 21.55 1.73 -4.93
N LYS A 93 20.50 1.67 -4.08
CA LYS A 93 19.15 1.26 -4.45
C LYS A 93 18.25 2.41 -4.92
N THR A 94 18.79 3.61 -5.12
CA THR A 94 18.02 4.80 -5.51
C THR A 94 17.23 4.60 -6.81
N PHE A 95 17.81 3.89 -7.78
CA PHE A 95 17.19 3.64 -9.09
C PHE A 95 16.83 2.18 -9.33
N GLU A 96 16.89 1.34 -8.30
CA GLU A 96 16.46 -0.05 -8.40
C GLU A 96 14.93 -0.11 -8.42
N HIS A 97 14.35 -0.66 -9.50
CA HIS A 97 12.89 -0.77 -9.64
C HIS A 97 12.26 -1.59 -8.52
N SER A 98 12.95 -2.64 -8.06
CA SER A 98 12.53 -3.45 -6.90
C SER A 98 12.52 -2.68 -5.58
N ASN A 99 13.09 -1.48 -5.52
CA ASN A 99 13.05 -0.60 -4.35
C ASN A 99 12.05 0.54 -4.49
N LEU A 100 11.35 0.65 -5.62
CA LEU A 100 10.43 1.75 -5.91
C LEU A 100 8.98 1.27 -5.96
N ILE A 101 8.12 1.97 -5.25
CA ILE A 101 6.68 1.72 -5.16
C ILE A 101 5.94 3.06 -5.10
N VAL A 102 4.63 3.04 -5.23
CA VAL A 102 3.79 4.25 -5.10
C VAL A 102 3.04 4.22 -3.78
N SER A 103 3.24 5.25 -2.97
CA SER A 103 2.52 5.49 -1.73
C SER A 103 1.57 6.66 -1.89
N ALA A 104 0.40 6.58 -1.26
CA ALA A 104 -0.56 7.67 -1.19
C ALA A 104 0.04 8.92 -0.54
N ILE A 105 -0.61 10.04 -0.78
CA ILE A 105 -0.27 11.40 -0.34
C ILE A 105 0.93 11.93 -1.12
N SER A 106 0.70 12.97 -1.92
CA SER A 106 1.79 13.73 -2.53
C SER A 106 2.42 14.67 -1.50
N SER A 107 3.67 15.07 -1.73
CA SER A 107 4.32 16.04 -0.84
C SER A 107 3.60 17.39 -0.84
N SER A 108 2.97 17.77 -1.95
CA SER A 108 2.17 19.00 -2.05
C SER A 108 0.86 18.96 -1.28
N SER A 109 0.32 17.77 -1.00
CA SER A 109 -0.97 17.60 -0.32
C SER A 109 -0.86 17.31 1.18
N LEU A 110 0.36 17.26 1.73
CA LEU A 110 0.57 17.02 3.17
C LEU A 110 -0.16 18.02 4.06
N HIS A 111 -0.33 19.26 3.61
CA HIS A 111 -1.03 20.31 4.36
C HIS A 111 -2.53 20.04 4.54
N LEU A 112 -3.11 19.14 3.74
CA LEU A 112 -4.53 18.73 3.84
C LEU A 112 -4.78 17.75 5.00
N LEU A 113 -3.72 17.20 5.59
CA LEU A 113 -3.80 16.21 6.67
C LEU A 113 -3.24 16.78 7.97
N SER A 114 -3.90 16.48 9.07
CA SER A 114 -3.30 16.69 10.38
C SER A 114 -2.09 15.77 10.57
N ARG A 115 -1.13 16.15 11.40
CA ARG A 115 0.09 15.35 11.63
C ARG A 115 -0.20 13.90 12.05
N LYS A 116 -1.26 13.68 12.82
CA LYS A 116 -1.67 12.34 13.28
C LYS A 116 -2.29 11.49 12.16
N ASP A 117 -2.77 12.13 11.10
CA ASP A 117 -3.42 11.48 9.95
C ASP A 117 -2.45 11.18 8.81
N VAL A 118 -1.19 11.64 8.89
CA VAL A 118 -0.15 11.29 7.90
C VAL A 118 0.22 9.82 8.04
N PHE A 119 0.22 9.07 6.93
CA PHE A 119 0.50 7.64 6.88
C PHE A 119 1.39 7.25 5.68
N GLY A 120 1.75 5.97 5.59
CA GLY A 120 2.53 5.41 4.48
C GLY A 120 3.97 5.93 4.43
N GLY A 121 4.46 6.22 3.23
CA GLY A 121 5.84 6.69 3.02
C GLY A 121 6.16 7.96 3.79
N HIS A 122 5.23 8.91 3.84
CA HIS A 122 5.41 10.17 4.59
C HIS A 122 5.43 9.98 6.11
N ALA A 123 4.80 8.96 6.66
CA ALA A 123 4.95 8.60 8.09
C ALA A 123 6.25 7.86 8.33
N LYS A 124 6.66 6.97 7.42
CA LYS A 124 7.88 6.18 7.52
C LYS A 124 9.14 7.04 7.44
N LEU A 125 9.18 7.98 6.49
CA LEU A 125 10.37 8.79 6.21
C LEU A 125 11.61 7.91 5.93
N SER A 126 12.74 8.18 6.61
CA SER A 126 13.97 7.40 6.52
C SER A 126 14.05 6.24 7.53
N ARG A 127 13.00 5.99 8.31
CA ARG A 127 12.98 4.88 9.27
C ARG A 127 12.77 3.55 8.55
N TYR A 128 13.72 2.65 8.70
CA TYR A 128 13.70 1.35 8.05
C TYR A 128 14.54 0.33 8.81
N SER A 129 14.16 -0.93 8.75
CA SER A 129 14.94 -2.06 9.24
C SER A 129 14.80 -3.21 8.26
N ASN A 130 15.90 -3.65 7.67
CA ASN A 130 15.90 -4.77 6.70
C ASN A 130 15.47 -6.11 7.33
N THR A 131 15.60 -6.27 8.64
CA THR A 131 15.25 -7.50 9.37
C THR A 131 13.84 -7.47 9.98
N SER A 132 13.27 -6.28 10.17
CA SER A 132 12.04 -6.13 10.97
C SER A 132 10.90 -5.39 10.26
N PHE A 133 11.16 -4.74 9.14
CA PHE A 133 10.12 -4.11 8.32
C PHE A 133 9.48 -5.14 7.39
N ILE A 134 8.15 -5.27 7.45
CA ILE A 134 7.41 -6.11 6.52
C ILE A 134 7.24 -5.34 5.20
N SER A 135 8.03 -5.74 4.21
CA SER A 135 7.95 -5.12 2.88
C SER A 135 6.74 -5.63 2.11
N PRO A 136 6.04 -4.78 1.34
CA PRO A 136 4.97 -5.22 0.44
C PRO A 136 5.47 -6.13 -0.70
N LEU A 137 6.79 -6.26 -0.88
CA LEU A 137 7.38 -7.20 -1.85
C LEU A 137 7.60 -8.61 -1.29
N MET A 138 7.38 -8.83 0.00
CA MET A 138 7.42 -10.16 0.59
C MET A 138 6.19 -10.95 0.16
N ALA A 139 6.35 -12.17 -0.36
CA ALA A 139 5.27 -13.00 -0.87
C ALA A 139 4.16 -13.25 0.20
N ASN A 140 4.55 -13.30 1.46
CA ASN A 140 3.65 -13.50 2.60
C ASN A 140 3.33 -12.21 3.37
N SER A 141 3.54 -11.03 2.79
CA SER A 141 3.32 -9.74 3.48
C SER A 141 1.92 -9.59 4.06
N GLN A 142 0.91 -10.13 3.39
CA GLN A 142 -0.49 -10.08 3.80
C GLN A 142 -0.78 -10.96 5.04
N ASP A 143 0.05 -11.95 5.33
CA ASP A 143 -0.17 -12.90 6.43
C ASP A 143 0.25 -12.36 7.79
N TYR A 144 0.87 -11.19 7.81
CA TYR A 144 1.30 -10.52 9.04
C TYR A 144 0.21 -9.70 9.72
N PHE A 145 -0.85 -9.33 8.98
CA PHE A 145 -1.80 -8.34 9.42
C PHE A 145 -3.22 -8.89 9.48
N HIS A 146 -3.95 -8.47 10.52
CA HIS A 146 -5.36 -8.68 10.68
C HIS A 146 -6.07 -7.32 10.71
N TYR A 147 -7.22 -7.23 10.05
CA TYR A 147 -8.05 -6.03 9.95
C TYR A 147 -9.30 -6.23 10.77
N GLU A 148 -9.42 -5.47 11.86
CA GLU A 148 -10.56 -5.55 12.76
C GLU A 148 -11.79 -4.82 12.19
N ALA A 149 -12.99 -5.20 12.62
CA ALA A 149 -14.24 -4.50 12.31
C ALA A 149 -14.22 -3.01 12.74
N SER A 150 -13.38 -2.67 13.73
CA SER A 150 -13.10 -1.30 14.16
C SER A 150 -12.38 -0.46 13.09
N GLY A 151 -11.87 -1.07 12.03
CA GLY A 151 -11.00 -0.48 11.02
C GLY A 151 -9.52 -0.46 11.39
N ARG A 152 -9.13 -0.96 12.57
CA ARG A 152 -7.72 -1.05 12.99
C ARG A 152 -7.00 -2.19 12.30
N VAL A 153 -5.69 -2.05 12.17
CA VAL A 153 -4.76 -3.12 11.74
C VAL A 153 -3.98 -3.58 12.97
N VAL A 154 -3.95 -4.88 13.18
CA VAL A 154 -3.20 -5.52 14.26
C VAL A 154 -2.35 -6.66 13.71
N PRO A 155 -1.32 -7.14 14.43
CA PRO A 155 -0.63 -8.37 14.06
C PRO A 155 -1.61 -9.54 14.03
N LYS A 156 -1.52 -10.39 13.01
CA LYS A 156 -2.38 -11.59 12.90
C LYS A 156 -2.13 -12.52 14.09
N GLU A 157 -3.19 -13.04 14.69
CA GLU A 157 -3.08 -13.90 15.89
C GLU A 157 -2.34 -15.21 15.62
N SER A 158 -2.51 -15.76 14.42
CA SER A 158 -1.84 -17.00 13.98
C SER A 158 -0.32 -16.89 13.83
N LEU A 159 0.27 -15.71 13.99
CA LEU A 159 1.73 -15.55 14.10
C LEU A 159 2.19 -16.11 15.45
N ASN A 160 2.72 -17.32 15.47
CA ASN A 160 3.16 -17.99 16.71
C ASN A 160 4.46 -17.40 17.28
N ASP A 161 5.34 -16.88 16.42
CA ASP A 161 6.61 -16.28 16.84
C ASP A 161 6.39 -14.85 17.33
N LYS A 162 6.86 -14.57 18.56
CA LYS A 162 6.87 -13.22 19.15
C LYS A 162 7.65 -12.21 18.31
N ARG A 163 8.70 -12.65 17.60
CA ARG A 163 9.50 -11.79 16.71
C ARG A 163 8.68 -11.39 15.48
N GLU A 164 7.94 -12.29 14.88
CA GLU A 164 7.07 -11.99 13.74
C GLU A 164 5.93 -11.03 14.13
N LYS A 165 5.33 -11.21 15.32
CA LYS A 165 4.37 -10.23 15.88
C LYS A 165 5.01 -8.86 16.12
N ALA A 166 6.26 -8.83 16.59
CA ALA A 166 7.00 -7.58 16.78
C ALA A 166 7.29 -6.85 15.45
N LYS A 167 7.67 -7.58 14.39
CA LYS A 167 7.85 -7.03 13.04
C LYS A 167 6.54 -6.40 12.52
N ALA A 168 5.42 -7.10 12.68
CA ALA A 168 4.12 -6.57 12.28
C ALA A 168 3.77 -5.28 13.04
N ARG A 169 3.95 -5.25 14.37
CA ARG A 169 3.75 -4.04 15.20
C ARG A 169 4.63 -2.88 14.76
N LEU A 170 5.92 -3.15 14.53
CA LEU A 170 6.87 -2.14 14.07
C LEU A 170 6.43 -1.56 12.72
N THR A 171 6.04 -2.40 11.77
CA THR A 171 5.60 -1.97 10.44
C THR A 171 4.32 -1.13 10.52
N ILE A 172 3.32 -1.56 11.33
CA ILE A 172 2.09 -0.79 11.59
C ILE A 172 2.45 0.60 12.16
N TYR A 173 3.37 0.65 13.12
CA TYR A 173 3.81 1.90 13.75
C TYR A 173 4.57 2.81 12.78
N LEU A 174 5.57 2.29 12.06
CA LEU A 174 6.39 3.07 11.14
C LEU A 174 5.57 3.71 10.02
N LEU A 175 4.62 2.95 9.50
CA LEU A 175 3.73 3.38 8.41
C LEU A 175 2.48 4.13 8.91
N ASN A 176 2.28 4.23 10.22
CA ASN A 176 1.07 4.78 10.83
C ASN A 176 -0.22 4.20 10.21
N LEU A 177 -0.28 2.86 10.05
CA LEU A 177 -1.43 2.20 9.42
C LEU A 177 -2.72 2.32 10.24
N ASN A 178 -2.62 2.75 11.50
CA ASN A 178 -3.73 3.09 12.38
C ASN A 178 -3.92 4.61 12.54
N ALA A 179 -3.48 5.41 11.56
CA ALA A 179 -3.86 6.82 11.47
C ALA A 179 -5.38 6.94 11.59
N PRO A 180 -5.93 7.90 12.38
CA PRO A 180 -7.37 8.02 12.62
C PRO A 180 -8.19 8.07 11.33
N VAL A 181 -7.68 8.76 10.31
CA VAL A 181 -8.32 8.86 8.99
C VAL A 181 -8.38 7.50 8.28
N LEU A 182 -7.31 6.70 8.30
CA LEU A 182 -7.28 5.37 7.70
C LEU A 182 -8.22 4.39 8.44
N VAL A 183 -8.21 4.44 9.77
CA VAL A 183 -9.11 3.62 10.59
C VAL A 183 -10.56 3.93 10.26
N HIS A 184 -10.91 5.23 10.13
CA HIS A 184 -12.26 5.66 9.78
C HIS A 184 -12.68 5.15 8.40
N TRP A 185 -11.89 5.38 7.35
CA TRP A 185 -12.22 4.96 5.98
C TRP A 185 -12.35 3.44 5.88
N ARG A 186 -11.43 2.71 6.50
CA ARG A 186 -11.46 1.25 6.50
C ARG A 186 -12.67 0.71 7.25
N LYS A 187 -13.01 1.31 8.41
CA LYS A 187 -14.20 0.95 9.18
C LYS A 187 -15.47 1.11 8.34
N VAL A 188 -15.64 2.27 7.68
CA VAL A 188 -16.82 2.53 6.83
C VAL A 188 -16.93 1.45 5.75
N TRP A 189 -15.85 1.15 5.07
CA TRP A 189 -15.82 0.13 4.00
C TRP A 189 -16.14 -1.28 4.53
N ILE A 190 -15.48 -1.70 5.60
CA ILE A 190 -15.68 -3.00 6.26
C ILE A 190 -17.13 -3.12 6.74
N SER A 191 -17.66 -2.11 7.42
CA SER A 191 -19.03 -2.15 7.97
C SER A 191 -20.08 -2.27 6.86
N ALA A 192 -19.92 -1.53 5.76
CA ALA A 192 -20.83 -1.61 4.62
C ALA A 192 -20.84 -3.00 4.00
N LEU A 193 -19.64 -3.59 3.77
CA LEU A 193 -19.50 -4.91 3.18
C LEU A 193 -19.97 -6.02 4.12
N SER A 194 -19.64 -5.95 5.42
CA SER A 194 -20.11 -6.92 6.43
C SER A 194 -21.63 -6.98 6.48
N LYS A 195 -22.29 -5.82 6.49
CA LYS A 195 -23.76 -5.79 6.48
C LYS A 195 -24.35 -6.53 5.28
N LEU A 196 -23.79 -6.31 4.08
CA LEU A 196 -24.26 -7.00 2.87
C LEU A 196 -24.01 -8.52 2.95
N ILE A 197 -22.88 -8.94 3.51
CA ILE A 197 -22.54 -10.36 3.71
C ILE A 197 -23.54 -11.01 4.69
N ASP A 198 -23.85 -10.34 5.82
CA ASP A 198 -24.74 -10.86 6.84
C ASP A 198 -26.21 -11.00 6.36
N GLU A 199 -26.61 -10.18 5.40
CA GLU A 199 -27.97 -10.18 4.81
C GLU A 199 -28.10 -11.06 3.55
N SER A 200 -27.03 -11.76 3.11
CA SER A 200 -26.98 -12.49 1.84
C SER A 200 -26.84 -14.00 2.01
N ASP A 201 -27.38 -14.75 1.04
CA ASP A 201 -27.16 -16.18 0.96
C ASP A 201 -25.74 -16.54 0.43
N PRO A 202 -25.27 -17.80 0.61
CA PRO A 202 -23.92 -18.20 0.22
C PRO A 202 -23.59 -18.01 -1.26
N GLN A 203 -24.57 -18.10 -2.19
CA GLN A 203 -24.35 -17.89 -3.60
C GLN A 203 -24.12 -16.43 -3.91
N VAL A 204 -24.91 -15.55 -3.31
CA VAL A 204 -24.75 -14.09 -3.44
C VAL A 204 -23.42 -13.65 -2.83
N ILE A 205 -23.03 -14.20 -1.65
CA ILE A 205 -21.73 -13.90 -1.03
C ILE A 205 -20.58 -14.27 -1.98
N ARG A 206 -20.64 -15.39 -2.68
CA ARG A 206 -19.62 -15.78 -3.68
C ARG A 206 -19.55 -14.78 -4.83
N GLN A 207 -20.69 -14.39 -5.40
CA GLN A 207 -20.74 -13.38 -6.47
C GLN A 207 -20.20 -12.03 -6.01
N MET A 208 -20.53 -11.61 -4.79
CA MET A 208 -19.99 -10.40 -4.19
C MET A 208 -18.47 -10.48 -4.04
N ALA A 209 -17.95 -11.61 -3.55
CA ALA A 209 -16.51 -11.81 -3.42
C ALA A 209 -15.79 -11.74 -4.78
N GLU A 210 -16.37 -12.35 -5.83
CA GLU A 210 -15.84 -12.27 -7.19
C GLU A 210 -15.83 -10.82 -7.70
N LEU A 211 -16.89 -10.05 -7.49
CA LEU A 211 -16.98 -8.65 -7.88
C LEU A 211 -16.00 -7.75 -7.07
N GLU A 212 -15.89 -7.97 -5.77
CA GLU A 212 -15.09 -7.13 -4.88
C GLU A 212 -13.59 -7.41 -5.01
N LEU A 213 -13.19 -8.65 -5.26
CA LEU A 213 -11.80 -9.08 -5.28
C LEU A 213 -11.21 -9.19 -6.69
N SER A 214 -12.02 -9.12 -7.75
CA SER A 214 -11.52 -9.10 -9.11
C SER A 214 -11.13 -7.69 -9.58
N PRO A 215 -10.07 -7.57 -10.39
CA PRO A 215 -9.70 -6.27 -10.95
C PRO A 215 -10.78 -5.75 -11.91
N VAL A 216 -11.09 -4.47 -11.82
CA VAL A 216 -11.91 -3.75 -12.80
C VAL A 216 -10.99 -2.93 -13.70
N GLY A 217 -10.83 -3.35 -14.95
CA GLY A 217 -9.70 -2.91 -15.76
C GLY A 217 -8.40 -3.40 -15.12
N ASN A 218 -7.49 -2.48 -14.79
CA ASN A 218 -6.26 -2.82 -14.06
C ASN A 218 -6.25 -2.24 -12.64
N ALA A 219 -7.42 -2.09 -12.00
CA ALA A 219 -7.53 -1.51 -10.66
C ALA A 219 -8.27 -2.47 -9.71
N LEU A 220 -7.76 -2.63 -8.50
CA LEU A 220 -8.44 -3.30 -7.38
C LEU A 220 -9.17 -2.28 -6.51
N ARG A 221 -10.22 -2.74 -5.82
CA ARG A 221 -10.94 -1.94 -4.84
C ARG A 221 -10.09 -1.66 -3.60
N PRO A 222 -10.34 -0.54 -2.89
CA PRO A 222 -9.56 -0.17 -1.73
C PRO A 222 -9.71 -1.19 -0.60
N PHE A 223 -8.67 -1.27 0.26
CA PHE A 223 -8.62 -2.17 1.40
C PHE A 223 -8.76 -3.66 1.02
N TYR A 224 -8.21 -4.03 -0.11
CA TYR A 224 -8.29 -5.35 -0.72
C TYR A 224 -8.01 -6.51 0.25
N THR A 225 -6.93 -6.42 1.04
CA THR A 225 -6.58 -7.46 2.01
C THR A 225 -7.62 -7.58 3.13
N ALA A 226 -8.23 -6.46 3.56
CA ALA A 226 -9.31 -6.47 4.54
C ALA A 226 -10.58 -7.11 3.96
N GLN A 227 -10.94 -6.79 2.72
CA GLN A 227 -12.07 -7.41 2.01
C GLN A 227 -11.86 -8.91 1.84
N ARG A 228 -10.68 -9.33 1.37
CA ARG A 228 -10.33 -10.76 1.28
C ARG A 228 -10.56 -11.48 2.61
N GLN A 229 -10.14 -10.86 3.71
CA GLN A 229 -10.32 -11.42 5.05
C GLN A 229 -11.81 -11.57 5.41
N LEU A 230 -12.67 -10.61 5.05
CA LEU A 230 -14.12 -10.70 5.30
C LEU A 230 -14.77 -11.88 4.58
N PHE A 231 -14.38 -12.14 3.34
CA PHE A 231 -14.88 -13.28 2.56
C PHE A 231 -14.26 -14.63 2.98
N GLY A 232 -13.23 -14.62 3.85
CA GLY A 232 -12.61 -15.83 4.39
C GLY A 232 -12.13 -16.79 3.29
N LYS A 233 -12.49 -18.08 3.38
CA LYS A 233 -12.05 -19.10 2.41
C LYS A 233 -12.48 -18.81 0.97
N ILE A 234 -13.62 -18.17 0.76
CA ILE A 234 -14.07 -17.75 -0.59
C ILE A 234 -13.09 -16.71 -1.14
N GLY A 235 -12.76 -15.71 -0.34
CA GLY A 235 -11.79 -14.69 -0.71
C GLY A 235 -10.40 -15.25 -0.98
N ASP A 236 -9.94 -16.21 -0.19
CA ASP A 236 -8.66 -16.89 -0.40
C ASP A 236 -8.63 -17.63 -1.75
N GLY A 237 -9.71 -18.33 -2.11
CA GLY A 237 -9.81 -19.04 -3.38
C GLY A 237 -9.75 -18.13 -4.60
N ILE A 238 -10.38 -16.96 -4.54
CA ILE A 238 -10.38 -15.98 -5.64
C ILE A 238 -8.99 -15.33 -5.79
N CYS A 239 -8.38 -14.94 -4.67
CA CYS A 239 -7.11 -14.21 -4.69
C CYS A 239 -5.91 -15.05 -5.13
N ASN A 240 -5.97 -16.37 -5.04
CA ASN A 240 -4.89 -17.25 -5.52
C ASN A 240 -4.77 -17.26 -7.06
N ASN A 241 -5.73 -16.68 -7.78
CA ASN A 241 -5.76 -16.59 -9.24
C ASN A 241 -5.38 -15.19 -9.77
N ILE A 242 -5.00 -14.26 -8.91
CA ILE A 242 -4.60 -12.88 -9.23
C ILE A 242 -3.14 -12.64 -8.78
#